data_535220398038e52b5a863d85555e99bd
#
_entry.id   535220398038e52b5a863d85555e99bd
#
_cell.length_a   1.000
_cell.length_b   1.000
_cell.length_c   1.000
_cell.angle_alpha   90.00
_cell.angle_beta   90.00
_cell.angle_gamma   90.00
#
_symmetry.space_group_name_H-M   'P 1'
#
loop_
_entity.id
_entity.type
_entity.pdbx_description
1 polymer ?
#
loop_
_entity_poly.entity_id
_entity_poly.type
_entity_poly.pdbx_seq_one_letter_code
_entity_poly.pdbx_strand_id
1 'polypeptide(L)'
;MTARKRCLVVGGGGREHAIALALARSHAFETVYVAPGNAGTALEPGICNLPVTNIETLALFARRENLAFTVVGPEAPLAKGIVDAFRKQGLPIFGPTQAAAQLEASKDFAKAFMKRHGIPTAAYETFTDPAAAKDYISRQGAPIVVKADGLAAGKGVVVAQTVAEAHAAVDQFLGDDFTGGNKDGKDTARVVVEAFLTGEEASFIVMADGRNVLALATSQDHKRLLNGDQGPNTGGMGAYSPAPVITPDIHARALREIILPTIRGMADEGTPFTGFLYAGLMIGKDGSLNTLEFNCRLGDPETQAILSRLKTPLGQLIQAGIDGRLDQVEAEWDRRSALCVVLAAAGYPAHPELGDVITGHPAHGNAEGGDLFVYHAGTAQKDQDVVTSGGRVLGVTGLGDSLKMAQTRAYEGVRGIHFNGMQYRSDIGHLGLPANQRNP
;
A
#
# COMPACT_ATOMS: atom_id res chain seq x y z
N MET A 1 37.18 7.39 -7.63
CA MET A 1 35.89 7.61 -6.90
C MET A 1 34.78 7.20 -7.84
N THR A 2 34.05 6.13 -7.55
CA THR A 2 32.84 5.79 -8.30
C THR A 2 31.85 6.92 -8.15
N ALA A 3 31.33 7.44 -9.29
CA ALA A 3 30.30 8.48 -9.27
C ALA A 3 29.14 8.00 -8.40
N ARG A 4 28.74 8.81 -7.41
CA ARG A 4 27.59 8.50 -6.55
C ARG A 4 26.34 8.44 -7.41
N LYS A 5 25.55 7.39 -7.22
CA LYS A 5 24.33 7.15 -7.99
C LYS A 5 23.20 8.08 -7.51
N ARG A 6 22.24 8.35 -8.39
CA ARG A 6 21.00 9.06 -8.11
C ARG A 6 19.82 8.17 -8.49
N CYS A 7 18.69 8.26 -7.79
CA CYS A 7 17.50 7.49 -8.09
C CYS A 7 16.23 8.34 -7.92
N LEU A 8 15.09 7.84 -8.39
CA LEU A 8 13.80 8.52 -8.33
C LEU A 8 12.76 7.61 -7.66
N VAL A 9 12.01 8.20 -6.72
CA VAL A 9 10.78 7.63 -6.16
C VAL A 9 9.60 8.43 -6.70
N VAL A 10 8.67 7.76 -7.38
CA VAL A 10 7.45 8.38 -7.89
C VAL A 10 6.34 8.28 -6.85
N GLY A 11 5.74 9.42 -6.51
CA GLY A 11 4.67 9.59 -5.53
C GLY A 11 5.01 10.63 -4.46
N GLY A 12 4.10 10.85 -3.53
CA GLY A 12 4.26 11.89 -2.49
C GLY A 12 3.57 11.53 -1.17
N GLY A 13 3.21 10.27 -0.95
CA GLY A 13 2.58 9.77 0.27
C GLY A 13 3.59 9.32 1.34
N GLY A 14 3.06 8.80 2.44
CA GLY A 14 3.88 8.27 3.54
C GLY A 14 4.70 7.05 3.14
N ARG A 15 4.16 6.21 2.28
CA ARG A 15 4.86 5.10 1.64
C ARG A 15 6.08 5.57 0.86
N GLU A 16 5.93 6.59 0.01
CA GLU A 16 7.03 7.13 -0.79
C GLU A 16 8.07 7.81 0.08
N HIS A 17 7.65 8.49 1.16
CA HIS A 17 8.59 9.02 2.14
C HIS A 17 9.41 7.90 2.79
N ALA A 18 8.78 6.80 3.20
CA ALA A 18 9.49 5.66 3.79
C ALA A 18 10.46 4.99 2.80
N ILE A 19 10.06 4.84 1.52
CA ILE A 19 10.94 4.32 0.46
C ILE A 19 12.14 5.25 0.26
N ALA A 20 11.91 6.56 0.13
CA ALA A 20 12.96 7.54 -0.10
C ALA A 20 13.96 7.59 1.05
N LEU A 21 13.48 7.56 2.30
CA LEU A 21 14.31 7.52 3.49
C LEU A 21 15.16 6.24 3.57
N ALA A 22 14.58 5.07 3.26
CA ALA A 22 15.31 3.80 3.22
C ALA A 22 16.42 3.79 2.15
N LEU A 23 16.19 4.44 1.00
CA LEU A 23 17.20 4.62 -0.04
C LEU A 23 18.30 5.59 0.39
N ALA A 24 17.96 6.74 0.95
CA ALA A 24 18.91 7.76 1.38
C ALA A 24 19.85 7.27 2.50
N ARG A 25 19.31 6.53 3.47
CA ARG A 25 20.06 5.97 4.61
C ARG A 25 21.13 4.95 4.21
N SER A 26 21.01 4.33 3.05
CA SER A 26 22.03 3.40 2.57
C SER A 26 23.34 4.05 2.19
N HIS A 27 23.36 5.40 2.07
CA HIS A 27 24.50 6.20 1.57
C HIS A 27 25.03 5.76 0.21
N ALA A 28 24.28 4.89 -0.51
CA ALA A 28 24.64 4.44 -1.85
C ALA A 28 24.26 5.46 -2.94
N PHE A 29 23.38 6.41 -2.57
CA PHE A 29 22.89 7.46 -3.47
C PHE A 29 23.36 8.82 -2.98
N GLU A 30 23.78 9.66 -3.93
CA GLU A 30 24.08 11.08 -3.67
C GLU A 30 22.80 11.86 -3.43
N THR A 31 21.77 11.57 -4.21
CA THR A 31 20.46 12.20 -4.14
C THR A 31 19.37 11.18 -4.46
N VAL A 32 18.34 11.15 -3.64
CA VAL A 32 17.07 10.47 -3.89
C VAL A 32 16.05 11.52 -4.29
N TYR A 33 15.64 11.56 -5.55
CA TYR A 33 14.55 12.42 -6.00
C TYR A 33 13.21 11.79 -5.63
N VAL A 34 12.23 12.63 -5.27
CA VAL A 34 10.84 12.20 -5.00
C VAL A 34 9.89 13.09 -5.80
N ALA A 35 9.03 12.48 -6.60
CA ALA A 35 8.16 13.20 -7.53
C ALA A 35 6.67 12.86 -7.33
N PRO A 36 5.83 13.80 -6.88
CA PRO A 36 6.15 15.19 -6.57
C PRO A 36 6.80 15.40 -5.18
N GLY A 37 6.77 14.38 -4.29
CA GLY A 37 7.20 14.51 -2.90
C GLY A 37 6.15 15.20 -2.02
N ASN A 38 6.54 15.52 -0.79
CA ASN A 38 5.73 16.22 0.21
C ASN A 38 6.61 17.12 1.09
N ALA A 39 6.04 17.78 2.10
CA ALA A 39 6.82 18.63 2.98
C ALA A 39 7.90 17.87 3.76
N GLY A 40 7.60 16.64 4.20
CA GLY A 40 8.57 15.83 4.96
C GLY A 40 9.74 15.36 4.12
N THR A 41 9.51 14.91 2.88
CA THR A 41 10.60 14.52 1.99
C THR A 41 11.56 15.67 1.67
N ALA A 42 11.06 16.91 1.71
CA ALA A 42 11.89 18.12 1.56
C ALA A 42 12.78 18.39 2.79
N LEU A 43 12.43 17.88 3.96
CA LEU A 43 13.19 18.05 5.20
C LEU A 43 14.30 17.00 5.37
N GLU A 44 14.26 15.89 4.62
CA GLU A 44 15.21 14.80 4.79
C GLU A 44 16.53 15.08 4.05
N PRO A 45 17.69 14.99 4.73
CA PRO A 45 18.98 15.10 4.08
C PRO A 45 19.18 14.06 2.97
N GLY A 46 19.69 14.50 1.82
CA GLY A 46 19.93 13.64 0.66
C GLY A 46 18.67 13.32 -0.16
N ILE A 47 17.52 13.85 0.20
CA ILE A 47 16.28 13.75 -0.56
C ILE A 47 15.95 15.10 -1.20
N CYS A 48 15.46 15.08 -2.43
CA CYS A 48 15.11 16.28 -3.19
C CYS A 48 13.75 16.11 -3.89
N ASN A 49 12.80 16.98 -3.61
CA ASN A 49 11.51 16.96 -4.28
C ASN A 49 11.61 17.46 -5.72
N LEU A 50 10.90 16.79 -6.61
CA LEU A 50 10.74 17.15 -8.01
C LEU A 50 9.23 17.37 -8.27
N PRO A 51 8.75 18.62 -8.40
CA PRO A 51 7.32 18.91 -8.54
C PRO A 51 6.79 18.54 -9.93
N VAL A 52 6.92 17.29 -10.32
CA VAL A 52 6.53 16.72 -11.62
C VAL A 52 5.72 15.45 -11.38
N THR A 53 4.59 15.34 -12.12
CA THR A 53 3.72 14.15 -12.10
C THR A 53 3.50 13.56 -13.50
N ASN A 54 3.86 14.30 -14.56
CA ASN A 54 3.73 13.87 -15.95
C ASN A 54 4.79 12.79 -16.27
N ILE A 55 4.36 11.67 -16.83
CA ILE A 55 5.19 10.49 -17.10
C ILE A 55 6.33 10.79 -18.09
N GLU A 56 6.04 11.49 -19.18
CA GLU A 56 7.03 11.85 -20.21
C GLU A 56 8.11 12.77 -19.63
N THR A 57 7.69 13.75 -18.83
CA THR A 57 8.62 14.69 -18.16
C THR A 57 9.50 13.97 -17.15
N LEU A 58 8.94 12.99 -16.39
CA LEU A 58 9.71 12.14 -15.47
C LEU A 58 10.73 11.29 -16.23
N ALA A 59 10.36 10.72 -17.37
CA ALA A 59 11.29 9.92 -18.20
C ALA A 59 12.42 10.78 -18.77
N LEU A 60 12.12 12.00 -19.25
CA LEU A 60 13.14 12.94 -19.70
C LEU A 60 14.09 13.35 -18.57
N PHE A 61 13.56 13.60 -17.37
CA PHE A 61 14.36 13.90 -16.19
C PHE A 61 15.29 12.72 -15.85
N ALA A 62 14.73 11.49 -15.78
CA ALA A 62 15.50 10.28 -15.47
C ALA A 62 16.67 10.07 -16.44
N ARG A 63 16.45 10.34 -17.74
CA ARG A 63 17.49 10.28 -18.76
C ARG A 63 18.54 11.36 -18.56
N ARG A 64 18.13 12.64 -18.38
CA ARG A 64 19.03 13.77 -18.21
C ARG A 64 19.94 13.62 -17.00
N GLU A 65 19.37 13.16 -15.87
CA GLU A 65 20.13 12.97 -14.63
C GLU A 65 20.86 11.64 -14.57
N ASN A 66 20.74 10.78 -15.61
CA ASN A 66 21.32 9.44 -15.68
C ASN A 66 21.04 8.63 -14.40
N LEU A 67 19.76 8.52 -14.05
CA LEU A 67 19.35 7.86 -12.82
C LEU A 67 19.68 6.38 -12.84
N ALA A 68 20.12 5.83 -11.70
CA ALA A 68 20.40 4.41 -11.56
C ALA A 68 19.14 3.57 -11.74
N PHE A 69 18.04 4.04 -11.18
CA PHE A 69 16.70 3.47 -11.39
C PHE A 69 15.60 4.43 -10.92
N THR A 70 14.37 4.09 -11.28
CA THR A 70 13.13 4.67 -10.76
C THR A 70 12.33 3.59 -10.04
N VAL A 71 11.69 3.92 -8.90
CA VAL A 71 10.72 3.07 -8.20
C VAL A 71 9.39 3.80 -8.10
N VAL A 72 8.28 3.08 -8.32
CA VAL A 72 6.94 3.67 -8.33
C VAL A 72 6.22 3.29 -7.04
N GLY A 73 5.75 4.30 -6.30
CA GLY A 73 5.01 4.10 -5.06
C GLY A 73 3.52 3.83 -5.29
N PRO A 74 2.74 4.75 -5.92
CA PRO A 74 1.29 4.62 -6.04
C PRO A 74 0.86 3.84 -7.28
N GLU A 75 -0.36 3.31 -7.24
CA GLU A 75 -0.99 2.52 -8.29
C GLU A 75 -1.34 3.31 -9.57
N ALA A 76 -1.71 4.58 -9.42
CA ALA A 76 -2.21 5.36 -10.55
C ALA A 76 -1.19 5.54 -11.69
N PRO A 77 0.09 5.87 -11.46
CA PRO A 77 1.11 5.89 -12.52
C PRO A 77 1.36 4.52 -13.15
N LEU A 78 1.27 3.42 -12.37
CA LEU A 78 1.42 2.06 -12.86
C LEU A 78 0.31 1.70 -13.85
N ALA A 79 -0.94 1.97 -13.47
CA ALA A 79 -2.11 1.77 -14.33
C ALA A 79 -2.07 2.65 -15.60
N LYS A 80 -1.37 3.79 -15.56
CA LYS A 80 -1.14 4.68 -16.71
C LYS A 80 0.08 4.30 -17.57
N GLY A 81 0.78 3.21 -17.26
CA GLY A 81 1.88 2.69 -18.08
C GLY A 81 3.22 3.41 -17.91
N ILE A 82 3.52 3.99 -16.74
CA ILE A 82 4.83 4.62 -16.48
C ILE A 82 5.99 3.65 -16.72
N VAL A 83 5.83 2.38 -16.35
CA VAL A 83 6.88 1.36 -16.51
C VAL A 83 7.14 1.08 -17.99
N ASP A 84 6.08 0.98 -18.79
CA ASP A 84 6.17 0.79 -20.23
C ASP A 84 6.86 1.97 -20.91
N ALA A 85 6.49 3.19 -20.52
CA ALA A 85 7.09 4.42 -21.04
C ALA A 85 8.60 4.54 -20.76
N PHE A 86 9.03 4.16 -19.55
CA PHE A 86 10.44 4.16 -19.16
C PHE A 86 11.23 3.06 -19.87
N ARG A 87 10.72 1.82 -19.88
CA ARG A 87 11.37 0.68 -20.55
C ARG A 87 11.53 0.89 -22.04
N LYS A 88 10.52 1.48 -22.71
CA LYS A 88 10.61 1.84 -24.13
C LYS A 88 11.77 2.79 -24.44
N GLN A 89 12.21 3.54 -23.44
CA GLN A 89 13.34 4.46 -23.54
C GLN A 89 14.66 3.88 -22.97
N GLY A 90 14.67 2.61 -22.54
CA GLY A 90 15.83 1.96 -21.94
C GLY A 90 16.16 2.48 -20.52
N LEU A 91 15.20 3.10 -19.83
CA LEU A 91 15.39 3.64 -18.48
C LEU A 91 15.06 2.57 -17.43
N PRO A 92 15.99 2.31 -16.48
CA PRO A 92 15.73 1.33 -15.42
C PRO A 92 14.57 1.77 -14.50
N ILE A 93 13.60 0.89 -14.31
CA ILE A 93 12.42 1.15 -13.47
C ILE A 93 11.93 -0.14 -12.82
N PHE A 94 11.60 -0.09 -11.53
CA PHE A 94 11.03 -1.19 -10.76
C PHE A 94 9.55 -0.97 -10.53
N GLY A 95 8.73 -1.81 -11.12
CA GLY A 95 7.27 -1.79 -11.09
C GLY A 95 6.70 -2.69 -12.19
N PRO A 96 5.41 -3.05 -12.12
CA PRO A 96 4.73 -3.82 -13.16
C PRO A 96 4.41 -2.94 -14.38
N THR A 97 4.36 -3.57 -15.55
CA THR A 97 3.80 -2.96 -16.76
C THR A 97 2.33 -2.62 -16.57
N GLN A 98 1.78 -1.79 -17.46
CA GLN A 98 0.34 -1.47 -17.45
C GLN A 98 -0.53 -2.73 -17.50
N ALA A 99 -0.15 -3.70 -18.34
CA ALA A 99 -0.85 -4.98 -18.45
C ALA A 99 -0.79 -5.79 -17.14
N ALA A 100 0.38 -5.88 -16.49
CA ALA A 100 0.52 -6.57 -15.22
C ALA A 100 -0.17 -5.83 -14.06
N ALA A 101 -0.24 -4.51 -14.10
CA ALA A 101 -0.95 -3.69 -13.12
C ALA A 101 -2.49 -3.90 -13.11
N GLN A 102 -3.04 -4.61 -14.09
CA GLN A 102 -4.45 -5.01 -14.09
C GLN A 102 -4.83 -5.89 -12.90
N LEU A 103 -3.89 -6.60 -12.26
CA LEU A 103 -4.13 -7.33 -11.01
C LEU A 103 -4.65 -6.42 -9.86
N GLU A 104 -4.35 -5.12 -9.88
CA GLU A 104 -4.90 -4.14 -8.95
C GLU A 104 -5.93 -3.22 -9.63
N ALA A 105 -5.69 -2.82 -10.88
CA ALA A 105 -6.50 -1.85 -11.60
C ALA A 105 -7.89 -2.39 -11.98
N SER A 106 -8.08 -3.72 -12.08
CA SER A 106 -9.38 -4.35 -12.31
C SER A 106 -9.59 -5.54 -11.38
N LYS A 107 -10.62 -5.44 -10.54
CA LYS A 107 -11.02 -6.52 -9.63
C LYS A 107 -11.60 -7.70 -10.41
N ASP A 108 -12.33 -7.43 -11.49
CA ASP A 108 -12.85 -8.46 -12.40
C ASP A 108 -11.70 -9.26 -13.03
N PHE A 109 -10.69 -8.55 -13.58
CA PHE A 109 -9.49 -9.21 -14.12
C PHE A 109 -8.79 -10.05 -13.04
N ALA A 110 -8.55 -9.49 -11.85
CA ALA A 110 -7.87 -10.20 -10.76
C ALA A 110 -8.62 -11.46 -10.33
N LYS A 111 -9.94 -11.39 -10.19
CA LYS A 111 -10.78 -12.55 -9.84
C LYS A 111 -10.79 -13.61 -10.92
N ALA A 112 -10.96 -13.20 -12.18
CA ALA A 112 -10.90 -14.12 -13.31
C ALA A 112 -9.52 -14.79 -13.43
N PHE A 113 -8.45 -14.04 -13.21
CA PHE A 113 -7.08 -14.54 -13.17
C PHE A 113 -6.89 -15.57 -12.04
N MET A 114 -7.29 -15.24 -10.80
CA MET A 114 -7.20 -16.18 -9.68
C MET A 114 -7.95 -17.48 -9.94
N LYS A 115 -9.15 -17.40 -10.52
CA LYS A 115 -9.94 -18.58 -10.89
C LYS A 115 -9.23 -19.43 -11.93
N ARG A 116 -8.65 -18.83 -12.99
CA ARG A 116 -7.93 -19.57 -14.06
C ARG A 116 -6.70 -20.30 -13.54
N HIS A 117 -5.99 -19.69 -12.60
CA HIS A 117 -4.73 -20.22 -12.06
C HIS A 117 -4.89 -20.97 -10.74
N GLY A 118 -6.14 -21.24 -10.31
CA GLY A 118 -6.43 -22.03 -9.09
C GLY A 118 -5.95 -21.35 -7.80
N ILE A 119 -5.85 -20.00 -7.79
CA ILE A 119 -5.43 -19.23 -6.61
C ILE A 119 -6.63 -19.08 -5.67
N PRO A 120 -6.50 -19.45 -4.37
CA PRO A 120 -7.60 -19.39 -3.43
C PRO A 120 -8.14 -17.97 -3.25
N THR A 121 -9.44 -17.79 -3.44
CA THR A 121 -10.16 -16.53 -3.23
C THR A 121 -11.63 -16.80 -2.95
N ALA A 122 -12.36 -15.80 -2.44
CA ALA A 122 -13.80 -15.89 -2.24
C ALA A 122 -14.55 -16.21 -3.53
N ALA A 123 -15.61 -16.99 -3.44
CA ALA A 123 -16.56 -17.16 -4.54
C ALA A 123 -17.10 -15.78 -4.95
N TYR A 124 -17.23 -15.55 -6.25
CA TYR A 124 -17.61 -14.24 -6.77
C TYR A 124 -18.40 -14.35 -8.07
N GLU A 125 -19.09 -13.27 -8.40
CA GLU A 125 -19.72 -13.06 -9.71
C GLU A 125 -19.60 -11.58 -10.09
N THR A 126 -19.48 -11.28 -11.39
CA THR A 126 -19.33 -9.91 -11.91
C THR A 126 -20.58 -9.50 -12.68
N PHE A 127 -21.04 -8.26 -12.47
CA PHE A 127 -22.27 -7.73 -13.06
C PHE A 127 -22.05 -6.34 -13.66
N THR A 128 -22.73 -6.10 -14.78
CA THR A 128 -22.92 -4.78 -15.40
C THR A 128 -24.38 -4.30 -15.30
N ASP A 129 -25.30 -5.23 -15.05
CA ASP A 129 -26.72 -4.94 -14.85
C ASP A 129 -27.08 -4.92 -13.37
N PRO A 130 -27.62 -3.78 -12.84
CA PRO A 130 -28.02 -3.67 -11.44
C PRO A 130 -29.10 -4.69 -11.03
N ALA A 131 -30.03 -5.01 -11.91
CA ALA A 131 -31.11 -5.96 -11.59
C ALA A 131 -30.56 -7.37 -11.39
N ALA A 132 -29.69 -7.84 -12.29
CA ALA A 132 -29.03 -9.14 -12.19
C ALA A 132 -28.14 -9.23 -10.93
N ALA A 133 -27.40 -8.17 -10.59
CA ALA A 133 -26.61 -8.11 -9.37
C ALA A 133 -27.46 -8.24 -8.10
N LYS A 134 -28.57 -7.51 -8.04
CA LYS A 134 -29.49 -7.54 -6.89
C LYS A 134 -30.19 -8.89 -6.75
N ASP A 135 -30.59 -9.51 -7.86
CA ASP A 135 -31.16 -10.86 -7.86
C ASP A 135 -30.17 -11.90 -7.35
N TYR A 136 -28.89 -11.81 -7.77
CA TYR A 136 -27.83 -12.67 -7.25
C TYR A 136 -27.66 -12.48 -5.74
N ILE A 137 -27.52 -11.24 -5.27
CA ILE A 137 -27.39 -10.90 -3.84
C ILE A 137 -28.59 -11.44 -3.04
N SER A 138 -29.82 -11.29 -3.56
CA SER A 138 -31.01 -11.79 -2.89
C SER A 138 -31.02 -13.31 -2.72
N ARG A 139 -30.43 -14.04 -3.66
CA ARG A 139 -30.30 -15.51 -3.56
C ARG A 139 -29.18 -15.93 -2.62
N GLN A 140 -28.05 -15.20 -2.59
CA GLN A 140 -26.91 -15.51 -1.72
C GLN A 140 -27.16 -15.12 -0.27
N GLY A 141 -27.90 -14.03 -0.04
CA GLY A 141 -28.11 -13.44 1.27
C GLY A 141 -26.95 -12.53 1.72
N ALA A 142 -26.96 -12.19 3.00
CA ALA A 142 -25.92 -11.38 3.65
C ALA A 142 -25.39 -12.13 4.90
N PRO A 143 -24.14 -11.84 5.38
CA PRO A 143 -23.24 -10.81 4.86
C PRO A 143 -22.64 -11.15 3.49
N ILE A 144 -22.36 -10.11 2.68
CA ILE A 144 -21.82 -10.22 1.34
C ILE A 144 -20.97 -8.98 1.02
N VAL A 145 -20.02 -9.09 0.09
CA VAL A 145 -19.13 -7.98 -0.27
C VAL A 145 -19.42 -7.51 -1.69
N VAL A 146 -19.65 -6.20 -1.86
CA VAL A 146 -19.85 -5.56 -3.15
C VAL A 146 -18.67 -4.63 -3.43
N LYS A 147 -18.01 -4.82 -4.56
CA LYS A 147 -16.82 -4.04 -4.95
C LYS A 147 -17.05 -3.39 -6.32
N ALA A 148 -16.80 -2.08 -6.42
CA ALA A 148 -16.68 -1.43 -7.73
C ALA A 148 -15.43 -1.90 -8.45
N ASP A 149 -15.53 -2.20 -9.74
CA ASP A 149 -14.35 -2.51 -10.57
C ASP A 149 -13.55 -1.25 -10.85
N GLY A 150 -12.22 -1.37 -10.85
CA GLY A 150 -11.30 -0.25 -11.04
C GLY A 150 -10.74 0.33 -9.75
N LEU A 151 -9.85 1.33 -9.92
CA LEU A 151 -9.21 2.04 -8.81
C LEU A 151 -10.21 2.99 -8.14
N ALA A 152 -10.45 2.82 -6.85
CA ALA A 152 -11.44 3.61 -6.10
C ALA A 152 -10.90 4.19 -4.77
N ALA A 153 -9.58 4.20 -4.57
CA ALA A 153 -8.90 4.78 -3.39
C ALA A 153 -9.54 4.35 -2.04
N GLY A 154 -9.89 3.06 -1.91
CA GLY A 154 -10.52 2.52 -0.70
C GLY A 154 -12.02 2.77 -0.56
N LYS A 155 -12.64 3.53 -1.47
CA LYS A 155 -14.08 3.89 -1.42
C LYS A 155 -14.99 2.95 -2.23
N GLY A 156 -14.42 2.01 -2.97
CA GLY A 156 -15.16 1.10 -3.86
C GLY A 156 -15.47 -0.27 -3.25
N VAL A 157 -15.52 -0.42 -1.93
CA VAL A 157 -15.81 -1.69 -1.25
C VAL A 157 -16.82 -1.49 -0.14
N VAL A 158 -17.92 -2.24 -0.19
CA VAL A 158 -18.93 -2.31 0.85
C VAL A 158 -19.04 -3.75 1.36
N VAL A 159 -18.79 -3.94 2.65
CA VAL A 159 -19.08 -5.19 3.36
C VAL A 159 -20.48 -5.06 3.93
N ALA A 160 -21.48 -5.52 3.17
CA ALA A 160 -22.87 -5.39 3.49
C ALA A 160 -23.30 -6.44 4.52
N GLN A 161 -23.88 -6.00 5.63
CA GLN A 161 -24.42 -6.87 6.67
C GLN A 161 -25.86 -7.29 6.35
N THR A 162 -26.53 -6.56 5.47
CA THR A 162 -27.90 -6.81 5.04
C THR A 162 -28.00 -6.79 3.51
N VAL A 163 -29.00 -7.49 2.97
CA VAL A 163 -29.31 -7.46 1.52
C VAL A 163 -29.63 -6.03 1.06
N ALA A 164 -30.30 -5.24 1.89
CA ALA A 164 -30.63 -3.85 1.56
C ALA A 164 -29.38 -2.98 1.40
N GLU A 165 -28.38 -3.11 2.29
CA GLU A 165 -27.08 -2.44 2.15
C GLU A 165 -26.35 -2.86 0.89
N ALA A 166 -26.38 -4.16 0.55
CA ALA A 166 -25.75 -4.66 -0.66
C ALA A 166 -26.41 -4.11 -1.94
N HIS A 167 -27.75 -4.04 -1.96
CA HIS A 167 -28.49 -3.44 -3.07
C HIS A 167 -28.16 -1.94 -3.23
N ALA A 168 -28.08 -1.20 -2.12
CA ALA A 168 -27.70 0.21 -2.14
C ALA A 168 -26.27 0.41 -2.68
N ALA A 169 -25.33 -0.49 -2.32
CA ALA A 169 -23.97 -0.47 -2.86
C ALA A 169 -23.94 -0.73 -4.38
N VAL A 170 -24.77 -1.65 -4.89
CA VAL A 170 -24.92 -1.88 -6.34
C VAL A 170 -25.41 -0.62 -7.03
N ASP A 171 -26.47 0.04 -6.50
CA ASP A 171 -27.00 1.27 -7.08
C ASP A 171 -25.97 2.40 -7.07
N GLN A 172 -25.19 2.51 -5.99
CA GLN A 172 -24.12 3.50 -5.88
C GLN A 172 -23.02 3.26 -6.89
N PHE A 173 -22.53 2.01 -7.03
CA PHE A 173 -21.35 1.72 -7.84
C PHE A 173 -21.63 1.60 -9.33
N LEU A 174 -22.85 1.24 -9.73
CA LEU A 174 -23.28 1.21 -11.12
C LEU A 174 -24.01 2.50 -11.54
N GLY A 175 -24.27 3.42 -10.59
CA GLY A 175 -24.88 4.71 -10.86
C GLY A 175 -23.93 5.70 -11.57
N ASP A 176 -24.52 6.68 -12.27
CA ASP A 176 -23.78 7.67 -13.07
C ASP A 176 -22.90 8.60 -12.23
N ASP A 177 -23.25 8.83 -10.97
CA ASP A 177 -22.55 9.74 -10.07
C ASP A 177 -21.31 9.14 -9.38
N PHE A 178 -21.10 7.83 -9.51
CA PHE A 178 -19.91 7.21 -8.91
C PHE A 178 -18.65 7.57 -9.69
N THR A 179 -17.75 8.33 -9.06
CA THR A 179 -16.51 8.82 -9.68
C THR A 179 -15.32 7.86 -9.54
N GLY A 180 -15.48 6.77 -8.81
CA GLY A 180 -14.50 5.68 -8.72
C GLY A 180 -14.73 4.62 -9.81
N GLY A 181 -13.66 3.91 -10.17
CA GLY A 181 -13.74 2.85 -11.18
C GLY A 181 -13.24 3.28 -12.57
N ASN A 182 -13.24 2.32 -13.51
CA ASN A 182 -12.79 2.53 -14.88
C ASN A 182 -13.80 3.37 -15.69
N LYS A 183 -13.78 4.69 -15.54
CA LYS A 183 -14.58 5.64 -16.33
C LYS A 183 -13.78 6.32 -17.45
N ASP A 184 -12.80 5.65 -18.04
CA ASP A 184 -12.07 6.18 -19.21
C ASP A 184 -12.91 6.15 -20.52
N GLY A 185 -14.24 6.21 -20.38
CA GLY A 185 -15.18 6.42 -21.49
C GLY A 185 -15.37 5.26 -22.47
N LYS A 186 -14.76 4.09 -22.20
CA LYS A 186 -14.85 2.92 -23.08
C LYS A 186 -15.38 1.65 -22.39
N ASP A 187 -15.32 1.55 -21.07
CA ASP A 187 -15.78 0.38 -20.33
C ASP A 187 -17.07 0.65 -19.56
N THR A 188 -18.01 -0.28 -19.67
CA THR A 188 -19.23 -0.31 -18.88
C THR A 188 -18.87 -0.49 -17.40
N ALA A 189 -19.45 0.31 -16.51
CA ALA A 189 -19.28 0.14 -15.07
C ALA A 189 -19.61 -1.29 -14.63
N ARG A 190 -18.80 -1.86 -13.76
CA ARG A 190 -18.94 -3.22 -13.25
C ARG A 190 -18.88 -3.27 -11.73
N VAL A 191 -19.61 -4.21 -11.15
CA VAL A 191 -19.46 -4.59 -9.75
C VAL A 191 -19.07 -6.05 -9.64
N VAL A 192 -18.17 -6.35 -8.71
CA VAL A 192 -17.83 -7.71 -8.31
C VAL A 192 -18.51 -7.99 -6.96
N VAL A 193 -19.35 -9.01 -6.93
CA VAL A 193 -20.05 -9.45 -5.72
C VAL A 193 -19.36 -10.70 -5.21
N GLU A 194 -18.88 -10.66 -3.96
CA GLU A 194 -18.06 -11.72 -3.36
C GLU A 194 -18.69 -12.29 -2.10
N ALA A 195 -18.50 -13.57 -1.85
CA ALA A 195 -18.82 -14.17 -0.58
C ALA A 195 -18.01 -13.50 0.55
N PHE A 196 -18.68 -13.24 1.67
CA PHE A 196 -18.03 -12.71 2.86
C PHE A 196 -17.13 -13.78 3.51
N LEU A 197 -15.87 -13.46 3.68
CA LEU A 197 -14.90 -14.31 4.36
C LEU A 197 -14.72 -13.87 5.81
N THR A 198 -14.56 -14.84 6.72
CA THR A 198 -14.29 -14.61 8.13
C THR A 198 -12.88 -15.06 8.49
N GLY A 199 -12.17 -14.26 9.30
CA GLY A 199 -10.80 -14.56 9.68
C GLY A 199 -10.05 -13.31 10.12
N GLU A 200 -8.74 -13.40 10.09
CA GLU A 200 -7.83 -12.28 10.30
C GLU A 200 -7.20 -11.86 8.98
N GLU A 201 -7.25 -10.57 8.68
CA GLU A 201 -6.59 -10.03 7.51
C GLU A 201 -5.09 -9.83 7.76
N ALA A 202 -4.27 -10.10 6.76
CA ALA A 202 -2.84 -9.82 6.79
C ALA A 202 -2.31 -9.43 5.41
N SER A 203 -1.23 -8.66 5.41
CA SER A 203 -0.54 -8.19 4.22
C SER A 203 0.68 -9.06 3.95
N PHE A 204 0.69 -9.77 2.83
CA PHE A 204 1.83 -10.57 2.37
C PHE A 204 2.42 -9.93 1.12
N ILE A 205 3.60 -9.34 1.27
CA ILE A 205 4.22 -8.53 0.22
C ILE A 205 5.51 -9.20 -0.24
N VAL A 206 5.70 -9.27 -1.56
CA VAL A 206 6.94 -9.76 -2.17
C VAL A 206 7.47 -8.77 -3.19
N MET A 207 8.78 -8.80 -3.42
CA MET A 207 9.39 -8.28 -4.63
C MET A 207 9.38 -9.38 -5.68
N ALA A 208 9.13 -9.04 -6.94
CA ALA A 208 9.14 -9.95 -8.07
C ALA A 208 9.93 -9.36 -9.24
N ASP A 209 10.65 -10.21 -9.97
CA ASP A 209 11.46 -9.84 -11.13
C ASP A 209 10.96 -10.45 -12.45
N GLY A 210 9.72 -10.97 -12.42
CA GLY A 210 9.09 -11.68 -13.55
C GLY A 210 9.21 -13.20 -13.48
N ARG A 211 10.12 -13.71 -12.66
CA ARG A 211 10.37 -15.15 -12.46
C ARG A 211 10.56 -15.49 -10.98
N ASN A 212 11.46 -14.78 -10.32
CA ASN A 212 11.83 -15.00 -8.93
C ASN A 212 11.05 -14.06 -8.01
N VAL A 213 10.94 -14.47 -6.74
CA VAL A 213 10.30 -13.65 -5.69
C VAL A 213 11.19 -13.58 -4.46
N LEU A 214 11.16 -12.42 -3.79
CA LEU A 214 11.75 -12.21 -2.48
C LEU A 214 10.66 -11.73 -1.53
N ALA A 215 10.31 -12.54 -0.53
CA ALA A 215 9.31 -12.16 0.47
C ALA A 215 9.84 -11.05 1.39
N LEU A 216 9.02 -10.03 1.62
CA LEU A 216 9.29 -8.99 2.60
C LEU A 216 8.75 -9.38 3.97
N ALA A 217 9.06 -8.59 5.00
CA ALA A 217 8.48 -8.79 6.32
C ALA A 217 6.95 -8.66 6.26
N THR A 218 6.27 -9.53 7.01
CA THR A 218 4.79 -9.55 7.06
C THR A 218 4.25 -8.36 7.85
N SER A 219 3.01 -7.98 7.57
CA SER A 219 2.35 -6.84 8.22
C SER A 219 0.84 -7.08 8.37
N GLN A 220 0.21 -6.39 9.31
CA GLN A 220 -1.25 -6.25 9.39
C GLN A 220 -1.59 -4.77 9.46
N ASP A 221 -2.60 -4.34 8.70
CA ASP A 221 -3.14 -3.00 8.71
C ASP A 221 -4.49 -2.91 9.44
N HIS A 222 -4.93 -1.70 9.73
CA HIS A 222 -6.20 -1.39 10.38
C HIS A 222 -6.99 -0.46 9.46
N LYS A 223 -7.93 -1.05 8.69
CA LYS A 223 -8.65 -0.36 7.61
C LYS A 223 -9.78 0.56 8.08
N ARG A 224 -10.37 0.29 9.25
CA ARG A 224 -11.48 1.08 9.77
C ARG A 224 -10.99 2.35 10.46
N LEU A 225 -11.80 3.42 10.34
CA LEU A 225 -11.46 4.75 10.86
C LEU A 225 -11.37 4.80 12.39
N LEU A 226 -12.29 4.13 13.08
CA LEU A 226 -12.46 4.24 14.51
C LEU A 226 -11.94 3.02 15.27
N ASN A 227 -11.68 3.20 16.58
CA ASN A 227 -11.30 2.14 17.49
C ASN A 227 -12.29 0.96 17.43
N GLY A 228 -11.81 -0.26 17.74
CA GLY A 228 -12.60 -1.47 17.70
C GLY A 228 -13.07 -1.86 16.30
N ASP A 229 -12.35 -1.44 15.27
CA ASP A 229 -12.67 -1.68 13.86
C ASP A 229 -14.07 -1.20 13.46
N GLN A 230 -14.44 0.00 13.93
CA GLN A 230 -15.69 0.64 13.64
C GLN A 230 -15.55 1.78 12.61
N GLY A 231 -16.70 2.26 12.12
CA GLY A 231 -16.75 3.36 11.15
C GLY A 231 -16.45 2.93 9.70
N PRO A 232 -16.25 3.89 8.80
CA PRO A 232 -16.00 3.62 7.37
C PRO A 232 -14.62 2.99 7.14
N ASN A 233 -14.48 2.30 6.01
CA ASN A 233 -13.17 1.89 5.49
C ASN A 233 -12.34 3.12 5.08
N THR A 234 -11.04 3.01 5.25
CA THR A 234 -10.04 4.02 4.91
C THR A 234 -8.92 3.42 4.08
N GLY A 235 -7.91 4.20 3.76
CA GLY A 235 -6.65 3.71 3.18
C GLY A 235 -5.73 3.01 4.18
N GLY A 236 -6.14 2.86 5.44
CA GLY A 236 -5.37 2.33 6.56
C GLY A 236 -5.06 3.40 7.61
N MET A 237 -5.42 3.10 8.87
CA MET A 237 -5.23 3.97 10.03
C MET A 237 -3.99 3.61 10.87
N GLY A 238 -3.31 2.55 10.47
CA GLY A 238 -2.08 2.08 11.09
C GLY A 238 -1.75 0.67 10.68
N ALA A 239 -0.52 0.28 10.88
CA ALA A 239 -0.03 -1.07 10.59
C ALA A 239 1.09 -1.47 11.54
N TYR A 240 1.34 -2.75 11.65
CA TYR A 240 2.48 -3.26 12.40
C TYR A 240 3.16 -4.44 11.68
N SER A 241 4.42 -4.65 11.96
CA SER A 241 5.26 -5.71 11.42
C SER A 241 6.19 -6.26 12.51
N PRO A 242 6.39 -7.60 12.62
CA PRO A 242 5.76 -8.64 11.82
C PRO A 242 4.31 -8.89 12.20
N ALA A 243 3.57 -9.61 11.34
CA ALA A 243 2.21 -10.07 11.59
C ALA A 243 2.21 -11.44 12.29
N PRO A 244 1.80 -11.57 13.57
CA PRO A 244 1.84 -12.85 14.28
C PRO A 244 0.92 -13.92 13.67
N VAL A 245 -0.16 -13.52 13.01
CA VAL A 245 -1.10 -14.43 12.35
C VAL A 245 -0.45 -15.17 11.18
N ILE A 246 0.60 -14.60 10.55
CA ILE A 246 1.36 -15.28 9.50
C ILE A 246 2.43 -16.17 10.14
N THR A 247 2.00 -17.36 10.53
CA THR A 247 2.90 -18.42 11.02
C THR A 247 3.81 -18.90 9.89
N PRO A 248 4.90 -19.67 10.21
CA PRO A 248 5.75 -20.26 9.17
C PRO A 248 4.97 -21.13 8.17
N ASP A 249 3.93 -21.86 8.60
CA ASP A 249 3.07 -22.64 7.71
C ASP A 249 2.26 -21.73 6.77
N ILE A 250 1.58 -20.71 7.30
CA ILE A 250 0.83 -19.75 6.49
C ILE A 250 1.75 -19.05 5.51
N HIS A 251 2.97 -18.67 5.93
CA HIS A 251 3.97 -18.05 5.05
C HIS A 251 4.33 -18.99 3.88
N ALA A 252 4.63 -20.26 4.16
CA ALA A 252 4.98 -21.24 3.14
C ALA A 252 3.80 -21.50 2.18
N ARG A 253 2.56 -21.56 2.71
CA ARG A 253 1.35 -21.72 1.93
C ARG A 253 1.05 -20.49 1.07
N ALA A 254 1.19 -19.30 1.61
CA ALA A 254 1.01 -18.06 0.84
C ALA A 254 1.94 -18.00 -0.37
N LEU A 255 3.21 -18.39 -0.21
CA LEU A 255 4.14 -18.51 -1.32
C LEU A 255 3.68 -19.58 -2.33
N ARG A 256 3.38 -20.81 -1.87
CA ARG A 256 3.08 -21.95 -2.72
C ARG A 256 1.73 -21.86 -3.43
N GLU A 257 0.68 -21.38 -2.71
CA GLU A 257 -0.71 -21.44 -3.16
C GLU A 257 -1.18 -20.12 -3.81
N ILE A 258 -0.49 -18.99 -3.54
CA ILE A 258 -0.91 -17.66 -4.01
C ILE A 258 0.18 -17.00 -4.84
N ILE A 259 1.36 -16.72 -4.25
CA ILE A 259 2.37 -15.87 -4.91
C ILE A 259 2.99 -16.56 -6.13
N LEU A 260 3.52 -17.77 -5.97
CA LEU A 260 4.17 -18.47 -7.08
C LEU A 260 3.21 -18.78 -8.24
N PRO A 261 1.96 -19.22 -7.99
CA PRO A 261 0.98 -19.35 -9.07
C PRO A 261 0.67 -18.01 -9.75
N THR A 262 0.62 -16.89 -9.01
CA THR A 262 0.42 -15.56 -9.59
C THR A 262 1.57 -15.17 -10.53
N ILE A 263 2.82 -15.30 -10.08
CA ILE A 263 3.98 -14.93 -10.90
C ILE A 263 4.11 -15.81 -12.15
N ARG A 264 3.88 -17.12 -12.01
CA ARG A 264 3.89 -18.05 -13.15
C ARG A 264 2.75 -17.75 -14.11
N GLY A 265 1.53 -17.62 -13.61
CA GLY A 265 0.36 -17.33 -14.44
C GLY A 265 0.50 -16.04 -15.23
N MET A 266 1.03 -14.97 -14.60
CA MET A 266 1.30 -13.71 -15.31
C MET A 266 2.35 -13.88 -16.41
N ALA A 267 3.39 -14.67 -16.18
CA ALA A 267 4.40 -14.96 -17.18
C ALA A 267 3.83 -15.82 -18.32
N ASP A 268 3.03 -16.85 -18.01
CA ASP A 268 2.38 -17.74 -18.99
C ASP A 268 1.37 -16.98 -19.85
N GLU A 269 0.69 -15.97 -19.32
CA GLU A 269 -0.20 -15.06 -20.08
C GLU A 269 0.57 -13.94 -20.83
N GLY A 270 1.91 -13.95 -20.83
CA GLY A 270 2.74 -13.01 -21.59
C GLY A 270 2.89 -11.62 -20.95
N THR A 271 2.50 -11.48 -19.68
CA THR A 271 2.58 -10.24 -18.90
C THR A 271 3.37 -10.44 -17.61
N PRO A 272 4.67 -10.83 -17.67
CA PRO A 272 5.45 -11.15 -16.48
C PRO A 272 5.43 -10.00 -15.47
N PHE A 273 5.14 -10.32 -14.21
CA PHE A 273 5.02 -9.34 -13.15
C PHE A 273 6.39 -9.00 -12.56
N THR A 274 6.75 -7.73 -12.59
CA THR A 274 7.93 -7.18 -11.91
C THR A 274 7.49 -6.08 -10.95
N GLY A 275 8.22 -5.87 -9.85
CA GLY A 275 7.86 -4.85 -8.87
C GLY A 275 7.43 -5.45 -7.53
N PHE A 276 6.67 -4.69 -6.76
CA PHE A 276 6.10 -5.16 -5.50
C PHE A 276 4.72 -5.74 -5.75
N LEU A 277 4.52 -7.00 -5.36
CA LEU A 277 3.21 -7.65 -5.35
C LEU A 277 2.76 -7.81 -3.91
N TYR A 278 1.66 -7.17 -3.57
CA TYR A 278 0.98 -7.32 -2.30
C TYR A 278 -0.25 -8.22 -2.48
N ALA A 279 -0.32 -9.30 -1.71
CA ALA A 279 -1.50 -10.13 -1.55
C ALA A 279 -2.15 -9.81 -0.20
N GLY A 280 -3.37 -9.28 -0.22
CA GLY A 280 -4.24 -9.19 0.95
C GLY A 280 -4.79 -10.58 1.25
N LEU A 281 -4.47 -11.10 2.43
CA LEU A 281 -4.84 -12.46 2.83
C LEU A 281 -5.96 -12.44 3.87
N MET A 282 -6.91 -13.36 3.76
CA MET A 282 -7.83 -13.73 4.83
C MET A 282 -7.44 -15.10 5.35
N ILE A 283 -7.12 -15.17 6.64
CA ILE A 283 -6.69 -16.38 7.35
C ILE A 283 -7.83 -16.80 8.27
N GLY A 284 -8.55 -17.85 7.90
CA GLY A 284 -9.67 -18.39 8.66
C GLY A 284 -9.20 -19.12 9.94
N LYS A 285 -10.06 -19.16 10.94
CA LYS A 285 -9.80 -19.91 12.19
C LYS A 285 -9.65 -21.43 11.95
N ASP A 286 -10.21 -21.92 10.87
CA ASP A 286 -10.09 -23.30 10.39
C ASP A 286 -8.78 -23.56 9.61
N GLY A 287 -7.92 -22.55 9.51
CA GLY A 287 -6.69 -22.58 8.74
C GLY A 287 -6.88 -22.35 7.23
N SER A 288 -8.09 -22.00 6.78
CA SER A 288 -8.30 -21.62 5.39
C SER A 288 -7.50 -20.35 5.04
N LEU A 289 -6.95 -20.31 3.82
CA LEU A 289 -6.16 -19.20 3.32
C LEU A 289 -6.75 -18.73 2.00
N ASN A 290 -7.19 -17.48 1.94
CA ASN A 290 -7.80 -16.90 0.76
C ASN A 290 -7.17 -15.54 0.43
N THR A 291 -7.09 -15.22 -0.87
CA THR A 291 -6.70 -13.91 -1.37
C THR A 291 -7.92 -13.01 -1.42
N LEU A 292 -7.86 -11.86 -0.73
CA LEU A 292 -8.89 -10.82 -0.78
C LEU A 292 -8.73 -9.95 -2.04
N GLU A 293 -7.49 -9.55 -2.29
CA GLU A 293 -7.11 -8.69 -3.41
C GLU A 293 -5.61 -8.74 -3.65
N PHE A 294 -5.19 -8.33 -4.86
CA PHE A 294 -3.80 -7.98 -5.14
C PHE A 294 -3.65 -6.46 -5.21
N ASN A 295 -2.48 -5.96 -4.76
CA ASN A 295 -2.02 -4.62 -5.06
C ASN A 295 -0.66 -4.72 -5.74
N CYS A 296 -0.45 -3.90 -6.76
CA CYS A 296 0.74 -3.93 -7.62
C CYS A 296 1.87 -3.03 -7.13
N ARG A 297 1.88 -2.74 -5.85
CA ARG A 297 2.78 -1.81 -5.16
C ARG A 297 2.84 -2.15 -3.68
N LEU A 298 3.76 -1.49 -2.97
CA LEU A 298 3.81 -1.57 -1.50
C LEU A 298 2.52 -1.02 -0.86
N GLY A 299 2.13 -1.54 0.29
CA GLY A 299 1.01 -1.04 1.09
C GLY A 299 1.32 0.32 1.75
N ASP A 300 0.28 1.02 2.15
CA ASP A 300 0.35 2.26 2.90
C ASP A 300 -0.76 2.26 3.97
N PRO A 301 -0.47 2.08 5.27
CA PRO A 301 0.80 2.38 5.95
C PRO A 301 1.74 1.19 6.26
N GLU A 302 1.60 0.03 5.63
CA GLU A 302 2.45 -1.14 5.91
C GLU A 302 3.93 -0.87 5.63
N THR A 303 4.23 -0.12 4.56
CA THR A 303 5.60 0.23 4.15
C THR A 303 6.36 0.93 5.25
N GLN A 304 5.72 1.83 5.97
CA GLN A 304 6.30 2.59 7.08
C GLN A 304 6.78 1.64 8.20
N ALA A 305 5.97 0.64 8.54
CA ALA A 305 6.33 -0.36 9.54
C ALA A 305 7.36 -1.38 9.01
N ILE A 306 7.23 -1.82 7.75
CA ILE A 306 8.11 -2.82 7.14
C ILE A 306 9.52 -2.25 6.93
N LEU A 307 9.65 -1.11 6.25
CA LEU A 307 10.96 -0.56 5.88
C LEU A 307 11.74 0.00 7.07
N SER A 308 11.08 0.40 8.17
CA SER A 308 11.78 0.76 9.40
C SER A 308 12.56 -0.42 10.03
N ARG A 309 12.21 -1.66 9.66
CA ARG A 309 12.88 -2.89 10.10
C ARG A 309 13.89 -3.43 9.08
N LEU A 310 13.92 -2.92 7.86
CA LEU A 310 14.82 -3.43 6.82
C LEU A 310 16.26 -3.00 7.09
N LYS A 311 17.18 -3.97 7.18
CA LYS A 311 18.62 -3.75 7.33
C LYS A 311 19.37 -3.80 6.01
N THR A 312 18.98 -4.72 5.11
CA THR A 312 19.56 -4.77 3.77
C THR A 312 19.26 -3.48 3.01
N PRO A 313 20.24 -2.83 2.37
CA PRO A 313 19.98 -1.62 1.59
C PRO A 313 18.89 -1.84 0.54
N LEU A 314 17.78 -1.09 0.64
CA LEU A 314 16.64 -1.24 -0.28
C LEU A 314 17.05 -1.07 -1.75
N GLY A 315 17.98 -0.17 -2.03
CA GLY A 315 18.51 0.02 -3.39
C GLY A 315 19.19 -1.20 -3.98
N GLN A 316 19.82 -2.05 -3.15
CA GLN A 316 20.39 -3.32 -3.58
C GLN A 316 19.31 -4.32 -4.01
N LEU A 317 18.24 -4.42 -3.23
CA LEU A 317 17.10 -5.29 -3.54
C LEU A 317 16.37 -4.84 -4.81
N ILE A 318 16.12 -3.53 -4.96
CA ILE A 318 15.51 -2.97 -6.17
C ILE A 318 16.38 -3.23 -7.40
N GLN A 319 17.68 -3.01 -7.31
CA GLN A 319 18.59 -3.28 -8.41
C GLN A 319 18.59 -4.76 -8.80
N ALA A 320 18.61 -5.67 -7.81
CA ALA A 320 18.52 -7.12 -8.08
C ALA A 320 17.20 -7.48 -8.79
N GLY A 321 16.08 -6.84 -8.39
CA GLY A 321 14.80 -7.02 -9.05
C GLY A 321 14.79 -6.52 -10.51
N ILE A 322 15.42 -5.38 -10.78
CA ILE A 322 15.56 -4.86 -12.15
C ILE A 322 16.43 -5.78 -13.02
N ASP A 323 17.49 -6.34 -12.43
CA ASP A 323 18.45 -7.21 -13.11
C ASP A 323 17.97 -8.68 -13.23
N GLY A 324 16.79 -9.05 -12.70
CA GLY A 324 16.26 -10.41 -12.74
C GLY A 324 17.06 -11.39 -11.85
N ARG A 325 17.56 -10.93 -10.70
CA ARG A 325 18.46 -11.67 -9.79
C ARG A 325 17.97 -11.70 -8.34
N LEU A 326 16.65 -11.68 -8.12
CA LEU A 326 16.10 -11.75 -6.75
C LEU A 326 16.38 -13.07 -6.04
N ASP A 327 16.69 -14.13 -6.78
CA ASP A 327 17.15 -15.43 -6.25
C ASP A 327 18.57 -15.42 -5.70
N GLN A 328 19.33 -14.33 -5.90
CA GLN A 328 20.73 -14.17 -5.48
C GLN A 328 20.90 -13.19 -4.31
N VAL A 329 19.80 -12.69 -3.76
CA VAL A 329 19.82 -11.72 -2.66
C VAL A 329 18.89 -12.16 -1.54
N GLU A 330 19.23 -11.72 -0.33
CA GLU A 330 18.40 -11.94 0.87
C GLU A 330 18.10 -10.61 1.54
N ALA A 331 16.90 -10.50 2.14
CA ALA A 331 16.52 -9.37 2.95
C ALA A 331 16.77 -9.68 4.43
N GLU A 332 17.68 -8.94 5.05
CA GLU A 332 17.91 -8.98 6.49
C GLU A 332 17.01 -8.00 7.21
N TRP A 333 16.40 -8.45 8.30
CA TRP A 333 15.43 -7.67 9.07
C TRP A 333 15.89 -7.44 10.51
N ASP A 334 15.57 -6.27 11.04
CA ASP A 334 15.62 -6.04 12.48
C ASP A 334 14.60 -6.98 13.17
N ARG A 335 15.02 -7.61 14.24
CA ARG A 335 14.17 -8.54 15.00
C ARG A 335 13.08 -7.84 15.81
N ARG A 336 13.25 -6.54 16.04
CA ARG A 336 12.26 -5.71 16.73
C ARG A 336 10.97 -5.62 15.92
N SER A 337 9.86 -5.39 16.64
CA SER A 337 8.59 -5.05 16.05
C SER A 337 8.57 -3.57 15.67
N ALA A 338 7.80 -3.23 14.64
CA ALA A 338 7.48 -1.87 14.27
C ALA A 338 5.97 -1.66 14.25
N LEU A 339 5.51 -0.49 14.66
CA LEU A 339 4.09 -0.11 14.62
C LEU A 339 3.96 1.33 14.17
N CYS A 340 3.14 1.54 13.13
CA CYS A 340 2.81 2.84 12.57
C CYS A 340 1.39 3.25 12.94
N VAL A 341 1.22 4.45 13.49
CA VAL A 341 -0.07 5.10 13.73
C VAL A 341 -0.26 6.21 12.72
N VAL A 342 -1.38 6.19 11.99
CA VAL A 342 -1.71 7.23 11.01
C VAL A 342 -2.48 8.35 11.70
N LEU A 343 -2.03 9.58 11.47
CA LEU A 343 -2.72 10.81 11.86
C LEU A 343 -3.44 11.35 10.63
N ALA A 344 -4.77 11.50 10.71
CA ALA A 344 -5.61 11.93 9.61
C ALA A 344 -6.24 13.30 9.89
N ALA A 345 -6.54 14.04 8.83
CA ALA A 345 -7.22 15.33 8.88
C ALA A 345 -8.68 15.17 9.33
N ALA A 346 -9.25 16.23 9.89
CA ALA A 346 -10.68 16.29 10.17
C ALA A 346 -11.49 15.95 8.91
N GLY A 347 -12.62 15.25 9.08
CA GLY A 347 -13.50 14.86 7.97
C GLY A 347 -12.98 13.71 7.08
N TYR A 348 -11.77 13.17 7.31
CA TYR A 348 -11.29 11.99 6.61
C TYR A 348 -12.14 10.76 6.97
N PRO A 349 -12.46 9.82 6.03
CA PRO A 349 -12.06 9.77 4.64
C PRO A 349 -12.97 10.52 3.65
N ALA A 350 -14.12 11.03 4.09
CA ALA A 350 -15.14 11.56 3.20
C ALA A 350 -14.73 12.93 2.60
N HIS A 351 -14.51 13.92 3.48
CA HIS A 351 -14.21 15.32 3.12
C HIS A 351 -13.10 15.87 4.02
N PRO A 352 -11.81 15.52 3.77
CA PRO A 352 -10.71 15.99 4.59
C PRO A 352 -10.59 17.52 4.58
N GLU A 353 -10.44 18.12 5.75
CA GLU A 353 -10.12 19.53 5.92
C GLU A 353 -8.62 19.74 5.73
N LEU A 354 -8.23 20.75 4.94
CA LEU A 354 -6.86 20.98 4.53
C LEU A 354 -6.39 22.39 4.91
N GLY A 355 -5.07 22.54 5.06
CA GLY A 355 -4.44 23.83 5.34
C GLY A 355 -4.16 24.11 6.82
N ASP A 356 -4.41 23.16 7.70
CA ASP A 356 -4.10 23.30 9.14
C ASP A 356 -2.59 23.17 9.39
N VAL A 357 -2.05 24.08 10.21
CA VAL A 357 -0.64 24.07 10.59
C VAL A 357 -0.35 22.86 11.47
N ILE A 358 0.72 22.13 11.13
CA ILE A 358 1.20 20.97 11.88
C ILE A 358 2.34 21.39 12.77
N THR A 359 2.21 21.15 14.08
CA THR A 359 3.25 21.42 15.06
C THR A 359 3.78 20.15 15.70
N GLY A 360 5.01 20.20 16.25
CA GLY A 360 5.62 19.06 16.95
C GLY A 360 6.20 17.95 16.06
N HIS A 361 6.14 18.09 14.73
CA HIS A 361 6.87 17.18 13.83
C HIS A 361 8.38 17.46 13.88
N PRO A 362 9.26 16.48 13.57
CA PRO A 362 10.70 16.70 13.53
C PRO A 362 11.10 17.78 12.52
N ALA A 363 11.77 18.84 12.98
CA ALA A 363 12.14 19.98 12.14
C ALA A 363 13.19 19.64 11.07
N HIS A 364 13.96 18.58 11.25
CA HIS A 364 15.05 18.15 10.37
C HIS A 364 14.85 16.71 9.83
N GLY A 365 13.60 16.24 9.79
CA GLY A 365 13.26 14.90 9.30
C GLY A 365 13.69 13.79 10.29
N ASN A 366 13.87 12.58 9.73
CA ASN A 366 14.21 11.37 10.50
C ASN A 366 15.70 10.97 10.37
N ALA A 367 16.57 11.89 9.95
CA ALA A 367 17.93 11.59 9.48
C ALA A 367 18.83 10.92 10.51
N GLU A 368 18.70 11.29 11.79
CA GLU A 368 19.65 10.85 12.83
C GLU A 368 19.44 9.41 13.27
N GLY A 369 18.47 8.71 12.68
CA GLY A 369 18.14 7.35 13.08
C GLY A 369 17.49 7.34 14.47
N GLY A 370 17.00 6.22 14.86
CA GLY A 370 16.36 6.07 16.15
C GLY A 370 15.27 5.00 16.08
N ASP A 371 14.50 4.96 17.14
CA ASP A 371 13.42 3.99 17.27
C ASP A 371 12.05 4.62 16.99
N LEU A 372 12.03 5.90 16.58
CA LEU A 372 10.81 6.66 16.24
C LEU A 372 11.01 7.39 14.92
N PHE A 373 10.04 7.26 14.01
CA PHE A 373 10.01 7.90 12.71
C PHE A 373 8.68 8.63 12.52
N VAL A 374 8.72 9.79 11.86
CA VAL A 374 7.54 10.52 11.44
C VAL A 374 7.57 10.65 9.92
N TYR A 375 6.76 9.84 9.26
CA TYR A 375 6.60 9.87 7.80
C TYR A 375 5.49 10.83 7.41
N HIS A 376 5.79 11.78 6.55
CA HIS A 376 4.81 12.70 6.00
C HIS A 376 4.08 12.05 4.82
N ALA A 377 2.78 12.27 4.74
CA ALA A 377 1.91 11.87 3.66
C ALA A 377 1.26 13.12 3.04
N GLY A 378 0.01 13.42 3.37
CA GLY A 378 -0.69 14.60 2.91
C GLY A 378 -0.21 15.88 3.62
N THR A 379 1.01 16.31 3.34
CA THR A 379 1.59 17.54 3.90
C THR A 379 2.19 18.42 2.80
N ALA A 380 2.08 19.72 2.97
CA ALA A 380 2.65 20.72 2.06
C ALA A 380 3.38 21.80 2.84
N GLN A 381 4.38 22.43 2.22
CA GLN A 381 5.01 23.63 2.75
C GLN A 381 4.15 24.84 2.37
N LYS A 382 3.82 25.66 3.36
CA LYS A 382 3.16 26.95 3.16
C LYS A 382 3.92 28.01 3.97
N ASP A 383 4.61 28.89 3.28
CA ASP A 383 5.54 29.84 3.89
C ASP A 383 6.58 29.12 4.76
N GLN A 384 6.59 29.37 6.06
CA GLN A 384 7.49 28.69 7.00
C GLN A 384 6.85 27.49 7.71
N ASP A 385 5.56 27.24 7.47
CA ASP A 385 4.79 26.21 8.16
C ASP A 385 4.61 24.98 7.30
N VAL A 386 4.57 23.81 7.92
CA VAL A 386 4.07 22.57 7.33
C VAL A 386 2.58 22.49 7.61
N VAL A 387 1.77 22.27 6.57
CA VAL A 387 0.31 22.21 6.67
C VAL A 387 -0.25 20.91 6.14
N THR A 388 -1.47 20.57 6.59
CA THR A 388 -2.22 19.42 6.04
C THR A 388 -2.60 19.70 4.59
N SER A 389 -2.38 18.71 3.70
CA SER A 389 -2.72 18.78 2.27
C SER A 389 -3.38 17.50 1.73
N GLY A 390 -3.72 16.58 2.61
CA GLY A 390 -4.38 15.31 2.26
C GLY A 390 -5.08 14.68 3.45
N GLY A 391 -5.85 13.62 3.20
CA GLY A 391 -6.65 12.97 4.24
C GLY A 391 -5.80 12.28 5.30
N ARG A 392 -4.86 11.38 4.91
CA ARG A 392 -3.84 10.86 5.80
C ARG A 392 -2.65 11.83 5.77
N VAL A 393 -2.29 12.35 6.92
CA VAL A 393 -1.34 13.47 7.06
C VAL A 393 0.04 12.99 7.43
N LEU A 394 0.15 12.20 8.51
CA LEU A 394 1.42 11.67 9.01
C LEU A 394 1.28 10.20 9.40
N GLY A 395 2.38 9.45 9.34
CA GLY A 395 2.53 8.12 9.93
C GLY A 395 3.63 8.15 10.99
N VAL A 396 3.27 7.93 12.25
CA VAL A 396 4.21 7.88 13.37
C VAL A 396 4.57 6.43 13.67
N THR A 397 5.82 6.04 13.43
CA THR A 397 6.27 4.65 13.51
C THR A 397 7.29 4.47 14.63
N GLY A 398 6.97 3.60 15.59
CA GLY A 398 7.86 3.21 16.67
C GLY A 398 8.42 1.79 16.46
N LEU A 399 9.70 1.60 16.83
CA LEU A 399 10.33 0.27 16.94
C LEU A 399 10.46 -0.14 18.41
N GLY A 400 10.32 -1.41 18.72
CA GLY A 400 10.49 -1.94 20.08
C GLY A 400 10.75 -3.43 20.09
N ASP A 401 11.41 -3.93 21.14
CA ASP A 401 11.73 -5.36 21.30
C ASP A 401 10.48 -6.25 21.38
N SER A 402 9.33 -5.63 21.62
CA SER A 402 8.01 -6.23 21.50
C SER A 402 7.04 -5.30 20.80
N LEU A 403 5.94 -5.85 20.28
CA LEU A 403 4.89 -5.04 19.67
C LEU A 403 4.31 -4.01 20.64
N LYS A 404 4.19 -4.35 21.93
CA LYS A 404 3.75 -3.41 22.98
C LYS A 404 4.70 -2.25 23.16
N MET A 405 6.01 -2.49 23.14
CA MET A 405 7.01 -1.42 23.20
C MET A 405 6.98 -0.53 21.97
N ALA A 406 6.87 -1.14 20.78
CA ALA A 406 6.70 -0.40 19.54
C ALA A 406 5.45 0.49 19.57
N GLN A 407 4.31 -0.06 20.05
CA GLN A 407 3.06 0.66 20.25
C GLN A 407 3.25 1.85 21.20
N THR A 408 3.81 1.61 22.38
CA THR A 408 4.06 2.68 23.38
C THR A 408 4.86 3.83 22.77
N ARG A 409 5.94 3.50 22.07
CA ARG A 409 6.83 4.50 21.44
C ARG A 409 6.15 5.28 20.32
N ALA A 410 5.37 4.62 19.47
CA ALA A 410 4.60 5.29 18.43
C ALA A 410 3.61 6.31 19.03
N TYR A 411 2.87 5.91 20.09
CA TYR A 411 1.93 6.81 20.76
C TYR A 411 2.61 7.92 21.58
N GLU A 412 3.83 7.73 22.05
CA GLU A 412 4.64 8.81 22.62
C GLU A 412 4.95 9.87 21.57
N GLY A 413 5.33 9.45 20.37
CA GLY A 413 5.51 10.36 19.23
C GLY A 413 4.22 11.08 18.82
N VAL A 414 3.10 10.37 18.77
CA VAL A 414 1.77 10.95 18.46
C VAL A 414 1.40 12.08 19.41
N ARG A 415 1.65 11.92 20.72
CA ARG A 415 1.33 12.94 21.73
C ARG A 415 2.05 14.27 21.54
N GLY A 416 3.19 14.26 20.86
CA GLY A 416 3.96 15.48 20.56
C GLY A 416 3.45 16.26 19.36
N ILE A 417 2.59 15.68 18.51
CA ILE A 417 2.18 16.26 17.22
C ILE A 417 0.75 16.78 17.32
N HIS A 418 0.50 17.97 16.76
CA HIS A 418 -0.83 18.59 16.79
C HIS A 418 -1.16 19.32 15.49
N PHE A 419 -2.40 19.16 15.03
CA PHE A 419 -3.07 20.02 14.06
C PHE A 419 -4.58 19.99 14.33
N ASN A 420 -5.32 20.95 13.80
CA ASN A 420 -6.74 21.09 14.11
C ASN A 420 -7.54 19.87 13.65
N GLY A 421 -8.44 19.38 14.49
CA GLY A 421 -9.30 18.22 14.18
C GLY A 421 -8.58 16.92 13.87
N MET A 422 -7.32 16.75 14.32
CA MET A 422 -6.54 15.54 14.13
C MET A 422 -7.26 14.29 14.60
N GLN A 423 -7.34 13.30 13.74
CA GLN A 423 -7.95 11.99 14.01
C GLN A 423 -6.89 10.87 13.96
N TYR A 424 -6.94 9.96 14.91
CA TYR A 424 -6.16 8.73 14.92
C TYR A 424 -6.82 7.67 15.79
N ARG A 425 -6.46 6.41 15.58
CA ARG A 425 -6.90 5.30 16.44
C ARG A 425 -5.93 5.12 17.61
N SER A 426 -6.46 4.83 18.80
CA SER A 426 -5.67 4.54 20.01
C SER A 426 -5.40 3.05 20.20
N ASP A 427 -5.94 2.18 19.36
CA ASP A 427 -5.89 0.72 19.48
C ASP A 427 -5.06 0.01 18.38
N ILE A 428 -4.26 0.75 17.58
CA ILE A 428 -3.41 0.14 16.55
C ILE A 428 -2.51 -0.93 17.16
N GLY A 429 -2.48 -2.12 16.52
CA GLY A 429 -1.73 -3.26 16.99
C GLY A 429 -2.52 -4.20 17.91
N HIS A 430 -3.78 -3.91 18.25
CA HIS A 430 -4.58 -4.70 19.17
C HIS A 430 -4.71 -6.18 18.74
N LEU A 431 -4.77 -6.46 17.44
CA LEU A 431 -4.86 -7.84 16.93
C LEU A 431 -3.60 -8.65 17.20
N GLY A 432 -2.42 -8.01 17.12
CA GLY A 432 -1.13 -8.66 17.38
C GLY A 432 -0.73 -8.76 18.85
N LEU A 433 -1.48 -8.12 19.75
CA LEU A 433 -1.22 -8.16 21.19
C LEU A 433 -2.05 -9.23 21.90
N PRO A 434 -1.48 -9.94 22.88
CA PRO A 434 -2.25 -10.78 23.79
C PRO A 434 -3.38 -10.00 24.47
N ALA A 435 -4.51 -10.65 24.75
CA ALA A 435 -5.71 -9.99 25.29
C ALA A 435 -5.45 -9.15 26.56
N ASN A 436 -4.53 -9.61 27.43
CA ASN A 436 -4.14 -8.91 28.65
C ASN A 436 -3.21 -7.69 28.42
N GLN A 437 -2.76 -7.45 27.21
CA GLN A 437 -1.91 -6.31 26.82
C GLN A 437 -2.62 -5.30 25.91
N ARG A 438 -3.86 -5.60 25.51
CA ARG A 438 -4.66 -4.68 24.69
C ARG A 438 -5.07 -3.48 25.53
N ASN A 439 -4.92 -2.29 24.97
CA ASN A 439 -5.48 -1.09 25.61
C ASN A 439 -7.02 -1.17 25.51
N PRO A 440 -7.74 -0.76 26.56
CA PRO A 440 -9.21 -0.73 26.53
C PRO A 440 -9.77 0.28 25.53
#